data_0ee5935def782feaf3c9df7a544018f0
#
_entry.id   0ee5935def782feaf3c9df7a544018f0
#
_cell.length_a   1.000
_cell.length_b   1.000
_cell.length_c   1.000
_cell.angle_alpha   90.00
_cell.angle_beta   90.00
_cell.angle_gamma   90.00
#
_symmetry.space_group_name_H-M   'P 1'
#
loop_
_entity.id
_entity.type
_entity.pdbx_description
1 polymer ?
#
loop_
_entity_poly.entity_id
_entity_poly.type
_entity_poly.pdbx_seq_one_letter_code
_entity_poly.pdbx_strand_id
1 'polypeptide(L)'
;MTSSVPLKRVGGVTTAAIVLVAVSALVAVLTVLVGQSFSDEAETYLADGMSNTDFVEEVAPYLLLTLLQGAVSIAAAVLVIIWMFRIAKNHRTLRRVGTWGPGWAIGGWFLPPLLYIIPTLMFRELWKASDPDVPVGGDWKSGRTSPLVWVWFVLYSLVPVILLFAQGGDTLGSLGGSEDQLAEQLTGSQTSVVIATAVTIAGAAAFIALARALTSRHRRLIGESPGR
;
A
#
# COMPACT_ATOMS: atom_id res chain seq x y z
N MET A 1 20.13 16.52 -34.23
CA MET A 1 20.02 15.15 -33.63
C MET A 1 19.22 15.27 -32.36
N THR A 2 17.93 14.95 -32.41
CA THR A 2 17.07 14.93 -31.20
C THR A 2 17.38 13.63 -30.45
N SER A 3 18.16 13.70 -29.36
CA SER A 3 18.38 12.57 -28.48
C SER A 3 17.03 12.15 -27.88
N SER A 4 16.47 11.08 -28.38
CA SER A 4 15.25 10.49 -27.77
C SER A 4 15.62 9.97 -26.37
N VAL A 5 15.09 10.61 -25.33
CA VAL A 5 15.27 10.12 -23.95
C VAL A 5 14.69 8.70 -23.86
N PRO A 6 15.49 7.70 -23.47
CA PRO A 6 15.03 6.32 -23.47
C PRO A 6 13.89 6.12 -22.45
N LEU A 7 12.86 5.40 -22.87
CA LEU A 7 11.74 5.04 -22.00
C LEU A 7 12.19 4.06 -20.92
N LYS A 8 11.69 4.22 -19.69
CA LYS A 8 12.06 3.38 -18.54
C LYS A 8 11.26 2.09 -18.55
N ARG A 9 11.94 0.95 -18.42
CA ARG A 9 11.29 -0.35 -18.24
C ARG A 9 10.57 -0.40 -16.88
N VAL A 10 9.37 -0.97 -16.89
CA VAL A 10 8.50 -1.01 -15.70
C VAL A 10 8.21 -2.43 -15.20
N GLY A 11 8.36 -3.46 -16.08
CA GLY A 11 7.98 -4.83 -15.74
C GLY A 11 8.64 -5.38 -14.48
N GLY A 12 9.96 -5.28 -14.37
CA GLY A 12 10.71 -5.81 -13.22
C GLY A 12 10.34 -5.14 -11.89
N VAL A 13 10.23 -3.81 -11.88
CA VAL A 13 9.84 -3.09 -10.66
C VAL A 13 8.38 -3.38 -10.25
N THR A 14 7.49 -3.60 -11.23
CA THR A 14 6.11 -4.03 -10.93
C THR A 14 6.09 -5.40 -10.26
N THR A 15 6.85 -6.37 -10.79
CA THR A 15 6.92 -7.71 -10.20
C THR A 15 7.43 -7.64 -8.76
N ALA A 16 8.50 -6.89 -8.51
CA ALA A 16 9.04 -6.70 -7.18
C ALA A 16 8.03 -6.03 -6.22
N ALA A 17 7.33 -4.98 -6.68
CA ALA A 17 6.29 -4.32 -5.89
C ALA A 17 5.14 -5.27 -5.54
N ILE A 18 4.65 -6.06 -6.52
CA ILE A 18 3.59 -7.06 -6.31
C ILE A 18 4.02 -8.11 -5.29
N VAL A 19 5.24 -8.64 -5.40
CA VAL A 19 5.77 -9.63 -4.46
C VAL A 19 5.83 -9.06 -3.04
N LEU A 20 6.37 -7.85 -2.86
CA LEU A 20 6.45 -7.24 -1.52
C LEU A 20 5.08 -6.89 -0.94
N VAL A 21 4.12 -6.45 -1.75
CA VAL A 21 2.74 -6.23 -1.29
C VAL A 21 2.09 -7.54 -0.86
N ALA A 22 2.29 -8.63 -1.61
CA ALA A 22 1.79 -9.94 -1.22
C ALA A 22 2.44 -10.47 0.06
N VAL A 23 3.77 -10.31 0.20
CA VAL A 23 4.51 -10.67 1.43
C VAL A 23 4.03 -9.82 2.61
N SER A 24 3.83 -8.50 2.43
CA SER A 24 3.29 -7.63 3.48
C SER A 24 1.92 -8.10 3.95
N ALA A 25 1.01 -8.46 3.04
CA ALA A 25 -0.30 -9.00 3.41
C ALA A 25 -0.19 -10.34 4.15
N LEU A 26 0.73 -11.21 3.75
CA LEU A 26 0.97 -12.48 4.45
C LEU A 26 1.52 -12.26 5.86
N VAL A 27 2.52 -11.40 6.01
CA VAL A 27 3.09 -11.08 7.34
C VAL A 27 2.02 -10.44 8.23
N ALA A 28 1.14 -9.58 7.70
CA ALA A 28 0.03 -9.01 8.46
C ALA A 28 -0.90 -10.11 9.03
N VAL A 29 -1.23 -11.12 8.23
CA VAL A 29 -2.02 -12.28 8.71
C VAL A 29 -1.28 -13.03 9.82
N LEU A 30 0.01 -13.32 9.62
CA LEU A 30 0.83 -14.02 10.62
C LEU A 30 0.94 -13.21 11.92
N THR A 31 1.11 -11.89 11.83
CA THR A 31 1.16 -11.00 13.01
C THR A 31 -0.14 -11.09 13.80
N VAL A 32 -1.29 -11.10 13.13
CA VAL A 32 -2.59 -11.24 13.80
C VAL A 32 -2.74 -12.61 14.46
N LEU A 33 -2.41 -13.69 13.75
CA LEU A 33 -2.51 -15.05 14.29
C LEU A 33 -1.59 -15.25 15.50
N VAL A 34 -0.37 -14.75 15.43
CA VAL A 34 0.58 -14.82 16.55
C VAL A 34 0.14 -13.89 17.69
N GLY A 35 -0.37 -12.68 17.40
CA GLY A 35 -0.89 -11.77 18.42
C GLY A 35 -2.03 -12.39 19.22
N GLN A 36 -2.92 -13.13 18.56
CA GLN A 36 -4.04 -13.83 19.23
C GLN A 36 -3.56 -14.94 20.19
N SER A 37 -2.39 -15.51 19.98
CA SER A 37 -1.86 -16.54 20.89
C SER A 37 -1.28 -15.98 22.20
N PHE A 38 -1.18 -14.65 22.33
CA PHE A 38 -0.67 -13.96 23.52
C PHE A 38 -1.75 -13.19 24.28
N SER A 39 -3.04 -13.48 24.04
CA SER A 39 -4.12 -12.81 24.75
C SER A 39 -4.15 -13.12 26.25
N ASP A 40 -3.88 -14.36 26.63
CA ASP A 40 -3.88 -14.82 28.04
C ASP A 40 -2.73 -14.18 28.83
N GLU A 41 -1.53 -14.06 28.22
CA GLU A 41 -0.37 -13.37 28.77
C GLU A 41 -0.65 -11.88 28.97
N ALA A 42 -1.31 -11.25 27.99
CA ALA A 42 -1.69 -9.85 28.07
C ALA A 42 -2.75 -9.60 29.17
N GLU A 43 -3.74 -10.49 29.32
CA GLU A 43 -4.70 -10.42 30.43
C GLU A 43 -4.01 -10.60 31.79
N THR A 44 -3.08 -11.53 31.90
CA THR A 44 -2.29 -11.77 33.14
C THR A 44 -1.47 -10.53 33.50
N TYR A 45 -0.83 -9.89 32.51
CA TYR A 45 -0.07 -8.66 32.71
C TYR A 45 -0.98 -7.52 33.22
N LEU A 46 -2.14 -7.28 32.56
CA LEU A 46 -3.09 -6.25 32.96
C LEU A 46 -3.71 -6.48 34.34
N ALA A 47 -3.68 -7.71 34.86
CA ALA A 47 -4.15 -8.06 36.21
C ALA A 47 -3.03 -7.98 37.27
N ASP A 48 -1.90 -7.31 36.98
CA ASP A 48 -0.72 -7.23 37.85
C ASP A 48 -0.09 -8.58 38.20
N GLY A 49 -0.38 -9.63 37.39
CA GLY A 49 0.13 -10.99 37.60
C GLY A 49 1.51 -11.23 36.96
N MET A 50 2.04 -10.27 36.18
CA MET A 50 3.30 -10.40 35.45
C MET A 50 4.06 -9.06 35.45
N SER A 51 5.40 -9.11 35.52
CA SER A 51 6.22 -7.89 35.40
C SER A 51 6.33 -7.41 33.94
N ASN A 52 6.63 -6.13 33.74
CA ASN A 52 6.86 -5.55 32.40
C ASN A 52 7.94 -6.32 31.61
N THR A 53 9.02 -6.71 32.30
CA THR A 53 10.14 -7.45 31.65
C THR A 53 9.70 -8.80 31.17
N ASP A 54 9.01 -9.57 32.02
CA ASP A 54 8.53 -10.91 31.68
C ASP A 54 7.51 -10.85 30.54
N PHE A 55 6.58 -9.86 30.57
CA PHE A 55 5.61 -9.65 29.51
C PHE A 55 6.27 -9.36 28.15
N VAL A 56 7.26 -8.43 28.11
CA VAL A 56 7.97 -8.08 26.88
C VAL A 56 8.77 -9.27 26.35
N GLU A 57 9.39 -10.09 27.22
CA GLU A 57 10.09 -11.30 26.80
C GLU A 57 9.13 -12.34 26.19
N GLU A 58 7.94 -12.52 26.78
CA GLU A 58 6.93 -13.47 26.29
C GLU A 58 6.39 -13.06 24.93
N VAL A 59 6.04 -11.78 24.75
CA VAL A 59 5.47 -11.27 23.48
C VAL A 59 6.54 -10.91 22.43
N ALA A 60 7.82 -11.17 22.68
CA ALA A 60 8.91 -10.85 21.75
C ALA A 60 8.70 -11.39 20.31
N PRO A 61 8.17 -12.61 20.08
CA PRO A 61 7.88 -13.08 18.72
C PRO A 61 6.87 -12.21 17.98
N TYR A 62 5.83 -11.72 18.66
CA TYR A 62 4.86 -10.81 18.10
C TYR A 62 5.50 -9.46 17.75
N LEU A 63 6.34 -8.91 18.64
CA LEU A 63 7.06 -7.64 18.38
C LEU A 63 7.99 -7.76 17.18
N LEU A 64 8.72 -8.87 17.04
CA LEU A 64 9.58 -9.13 15.87
C LEU A 64 8.79 -9.21 14.57
N LEU A 65 7.62 -9.85 14.57
CA LEU A 65 6.73 -9.88 13.41
C LEU A 65 6.19 -8.49 13.05
N THR A 66 5.85 -7.69 14.05
CA THR A 66 5.39 -6.30 13.86
C THR A 66 6.48 -5.43 13.24
N LEU A 67 7.74 -5.55 13.70
CA LEU A 67 8.88 -4.87 13.09
C LEU A 67 9.13 -5.34 11.65
N LEU A 68 9.06 -6.64 11.40
CA LEU A 68 9.17 -7.21 10.06
C LEU A 68 8.05 -6.68 9.14
N GLN A 69 6.82 -6.62 9.64
CA GLN A 69 5.67 -6.06 8.93
C GLN A 69 5.92 -4.61 8.53
N GLY A 70 6.43 -3.78 9.45
CA GLY A 70 6.79 -2.39 9.18
C GLY A 70 7.86 -2.28 8.09
N ALA A 71 8.94 -3.06 8.20
CA ALA A 71 10.04 -3.05 7.24
C ALA A 71 9.59 -3.48 5.82
N VAL A 72 8.82 -4.55 5.72
CA VAL A 72 8.29 -5.05 4.44
C VAL A 72 7.31 -4.05 3.82
N SER A 73 6.46 -3.42 4.63
CA SER A 73 5.50 -2.40 4.17
C SER A 73 6.21 -1.17 3.62
N ILE A 74 7.26 -0.70 4.29
CA ILE A 74 8.09 0.42 3.81
C ILE A 74 8.76 0.04 2.48
N ALA A 75 9.36 -1.14 2.38
CA ALA A 75 9.98 -1.60 1.14
C ALA A 75 8.97 -1.71 -0.01
N ALA A 76 7.76 -2.22 0.26
CA ALA A 76 6.67 -2.27 -0.70
C ALA A 76 6.27 -0.86 -1.18
N ALA A 77 6.07 0.08 -0.25
CA ALA A 77 5.73 1.47 -0.55
C ALA A 77 6.79 2.14 -1.44
N VAL A 78 8.09 1.95 -1.13
CA VAL A 78 9.19 2.49 -1.95
C VAL A 78 9.13 1.94 -3.38
N LEU A 79 8.91 0.64 -3.57
CA LEU A 79 8.81 0.06 -4.91
C LEU A 79 7.56 0.54 -5.66
N VAL A 80 6.43 0.70 -4.99
CA VAL A 80 5.20 1.28 -5.58
C VAL A 80 5.46 2.71 -6.05
N ILE A 81 6.11 3.53 -5.23
CA ILE A 81 6.51 4.91 -5.57
C ILE A 81 7.43 4.92 -6.81
N ILE A 82 8.47 4.08 -6.83
CA ILE A 82 9.41 3.99 -7.95
C ILE A 82 8.68 3.56 -9.23
N TRP A 83 7.78 2.59 -9.14
CA TRP A 83 6.98 2.10 -10.25
C TRP A 83 6.08 3.21 -10.82
N MET A 84 5.29 3.90 -9.98
CA MET A 84 4.45 5.02 -10.38
C MET A 84 5.28 6.15 -11.02
N PHE A 85 6.41 6.50 -10.41
CA PHE A 85 7.33 7.52 -10.92
C PHE A 85 7.86 7.16 -12.30
N ARG A 86 8.25 5.90 -12.55
CA ARG A 86 8.73 5.45 -13.87
C ARG A 86 7.66 5.59 -14.95
N ILE A 87 6.42 5.16 -14.67
CA ILE A 87 5.29 5.30 -15.59
C ILE A 87 5.03 6.79 -15.88
N ALA A 88 4.92 7.62 -14.84
CA ALA A 88 4.69 9.05 -14.99
C ALA A 88 5.80 9.75 -15.80
N LYS A 89 7.07 9.33 -15.60
CA LYS A 89 8.21 9.85 -16.37
C LYS A 89 8.13 9.45 -17.84
N ASN A 90 7.72 8.22 -18.14
CA ASN A 90 7.49 7.76 -19.51
C ASN A 90 6.38 8.58 -20.19
N HIS A 91 5.26 8.85 -19.48
CA HIS A 91 4.19 9.70 -20.01
C HIS A 91 4.68 11.10 -20.36
N ARG A 92 5.56 11.69 -19.54
CA ARG A 92 6.17 12.98 -19.83
C ARG A 92 7.00 12.93 -21.13
N THR A 93 7.79 11.87 -21.32
CA THR A 93 8.58 11.65 -22.55
C THR A 93 7.68 11.47 -23.77
N LEU A 94 6.53 10.80 -23.61
CA LEU A 94 5.52 10.57 -24.65
C LEU A 94 4.58 11.78 -24.86
N ARG A 95 4.86 12.92 -24.24
CA ARG A 95 4.02 14.14 -24.27
C ARG A 95 2.57 13.94 -23.79
N ARG A 96 2.35 12.93 -22.94
CA ARG A 96 1.07 12.64 -22.27
C ARG A 96 1.09 13.18 -20.84
N VAL A 97 1.36 14.48 -20.69
CA VAL A 97 1.50 15.11 -19.37
C VAL A 97 0.12 15.30 -18.73
N GLY A 98 -0.04 14.71 -17.54
CA GLY A 98 -1.21 14.88 -16.69
C GLY A 98 -1.08 16.05 -15.74
N THR A 99 -2.11 16.25 -14.92
CA THR A 99 -2.15 17.23 -13.82
C THR A 99 -1.10 16.82 -12.76
N TRP A 100 -1.00 15.52 -12.49
CA TRP A 100 -0.10 14.95 -11.49
C TRP A 100 1.20 14.50 -12.16
N GLY A 101 2.21 15.39 -12.19
CA GLY A 101 3.52 15.07 -12.76
C GLY A 101 4.30 14.04 -11.93
N PRO A 102 5.48 13.55 -12.43
CA PRO A 102 6.27 12.52 -11.75
C PRO A 102 6.63 12.82 -10.29
N GLY A 103 6.80 14.10 -9.91
CA GLY A 103 7.06 14.49 -8.51
C GLY A 103 5.93 14.11 -7.56
N TRP A 104 4.69 14.11 -8.00
CA TRP A 104 3.54 13.69 -7.20
C TRP A 104 3.46 12.19 -6.97
N ALA A 105 4.13 11.39 -7.81
CA ALA A 105 4.29 9.95 -7.54
C ALA A 105 5.09 9.70 -6.25
N ILE A 106 5.87 10.67 -5.80
CA ILE A 106 6.61 10.64 -4.53
C ILE A 106 5.85 11.47 -3.50
N GLY A 107 5.69 12.78 -3.72
CA GLY A 107 5.15 13.73 -2.74
C GLY A 107 3.74 13.43 -2.28
N GLY A 108 2.90 12.84 -3.14
CA GLY A 108 1.51 12.51 -2.81
C GLY A 108 1.35 11.49 -1.67
N TRP A 109 2.40 10.73 -1.34
CA TRP A 109 2.39 9.74 -0.25
C TRP A 109 2.80 10.32 1.11
N PHE A 110 3.33 11.54 1.15
CA PHE A 110 3.89 12.15 2.37
C PHE A 110 3.10 13.35 2.89
N LEU A 111 1.96 13.68 2.28
CA LEU A 111 1.16 14.84 2.66
C LEU A 111 -0.17 14.42 3.30
N PRO A 112 -0.28 14.34 4.64
CA PRO A 112 -1.57 14.10 5.29
C PRO A 112 -2.48 15.34 5.13
N PRO A 113 -3.79 15.16 4.86
CA PRO A 113 -4.54 13.94 4.52
C PRO A 113 -4.48 13.54 3.03
N LEU A 114 -3.70 14.23 2.21
CA LEU A 114 -3.66 14.06 0.75
C LEU A 114 -3.11 12.70 0.32
N LEU A 115 -2.38 12.00 1.20
CA LEU A 115 -1.87 10.63 0.95
C LEU A 115 -2.97 9.62 0.61
N TYR A 116 -4.21 9.88 1.04
CA TYR A 116 -5.36 9.02 0.72
C TYR A 116 -6.01 9.37 -0.63
N ILE A 117 -5.81 10.58 -1.14
CA ILE A 117 -6.49 11.10 -2.34
C ILE A 117 -5.54 11.13 -3.55
N ILE A 118 -4.36 11.72 -3.40
CA ILE A 118 -3.43 11.96 -4.52
C ILE A 118 -2.99 10.66 -5.22
N PRO A 119 -2.60 9.58 -4.52
CA PRO A 119 -2.22 8.34 -5.19
C PRO A 119 -3.35 7.80 -6.08
N THR A 120 -4.60 7.91 -5.64
CA THR A 120 -5.78 7.48 -6.42
C THR A 120 -5.96 8.32 -7.68
N LEU A 121 -5.86 9.65 -7.56
CA LEU A 121 -5.94 10.56 -8.70
C LEU A 121 -4.79 10.31 -9.69
N MET A 122 -3.61 10.01 -9.18
CA MET A 122 -2.48 9.60 -10.01
C MET A 122 -2.74 8.28 -10.73
N PHE A 123 -3.23 7.23 -10.05
CA PHE A 123 -3.58 5.97 -10.72
C PHE A 123 -4.61 6.17 -11.82
N ARG A 124 -5.61 7.03 -11.59
CA ARG A 124 -6.57 7.42 -12.61
C ARG A 124 -5.90 8.03 -13.85
N GLU A 125 -4.97 8.97 -13.67
CA GLU A 125 -4.24 9.57 -14.79
C GLU A 125 -3.29 8.59 -15.44
N LEU A 126 -2.52 7.83 -14.66
CA LEU A 126 -1.60 6.82 -15.19
C LEU A 126 -2.33 5.77 -16.02
N TRP A 127 -3.53 5.36 -15.60
CA TRP A 127 -4.37 4.44 -16.36
C TRP A 127 -4.77 5.00 -17.71
N LYS A 128 -5.31 6.22 -17.73
CA LYS A 128 -5.77 6.89 -18.96
C LYS A 128 -4.60 7.18 -19.92
N ALA A 129 -3.50 7.72 -19.38
CA ALA A 129 -2.33 8.05 -20.18
C ALA A 129 -1.55 6.82 -20.69
N SER A 130 -1.79 5.64 -20.12
CA SER A 130 -1.20 4.37 -20.58
C SER A 130 -1.99 3.70 -21.70
N ASP A 131 -3.01 4.35 -22.27
CA ASP A 131 -3.81 3.78 -23.36
C ASP A 131 -2.98 3.63 -24.64
N PRO A 132 -2.73 2.38 -25.13
CA PRO A 132 -1.99 2.17 -26.36
C PRO A 132 -2.78 2.54 -27.62
N ASP A 133 -4.14 2.56 -27.52
CA ASP A 133 -5.02 2.80 -28.67
C ASP A 133 -5.17 4.29 -28.96
N VAL A 134 -4.77 5.16 -28.03
CA VAL A 134 -4.76 6.61 -28.26
C VAL A 134 -3.50 7.03 -29.00
N PRO A 135 -3.60 7.64 -30.20
CA PRO A 135 -2.45 8.08 -30.97
C PRO A 135 -1.66 9.20 -30.26
N VAL A 136 -0.42 9.43 -30.72
CA VAL A 136 0.39 10.55 -30.25
C VAL A 136 -0.32 11.87 -30.53
N GLY A 137 -0.50 12.69 -29.48
CA GLY A 137 -1.27 13.95 -29.56
C GLY A 137 -2.78 13.81 -29.43
N GLY A 138 -3.31 12.60 -29.35
CA GLY A 138 -4.73 12.34 -29.12
C GLY A 138 -5.17 12.67 -27.67
N ASP A 139 -6.49 12.84 -27.49
CA ASP A 139 -7.06 13.15 -26.16
C ASP A 139 -7.16 11.88 -25.29
N TRP A 140 -6.07 11.54 -24.60
CA TRP A 140 -6.04 10.46 -23.62
C TRP A 140 -6.83 10.77 -22.34
N LYS A 141 -7.14 12.05 -22.06
CA LYS A 141 -7.85 12.47 -20.84
C LYS A 141 -9.32 12.08 -20.84
N SER A 142 -9.95 12.00 -22.03
CA SER A 142 -11.33 11.56 -22.19
C SER A 142 -11.57 10.08 -21.94
N GLY A 143 -10.48 9.25 -21.93
CA GLY A 143 -10.56 7.82 -21.71
C GLY A 143 -11.22 7.42 -20.39
N ARG A 144 -11.83 6.23 -20.35
CA ARG A 144 -12.46 5.68 -19.14
C ARG A 144 -11.43 5.26 -18.11
N THR A 145 -11.73 5.53 -16.83
CA THR A 145 -10.94 5.02 -15.69
C THR A 145 -11.31 3.55 -15.43
N SER A 146 -10.32 2.74 -15.08
CA SER A 146 -10.58 1.35 -14.66
C SER A 146 -11.38 1.33 -13.35
N PRO A 147 -12.37 0.45 -13.21
CA PRO A 147 -13.03 0.20 -11.93
C PRO A 147 -12.06 -0.21 -10.82
N LEU A 148 -10.96 -0.89 -11.16
CA LEU A 148 -9.92 -1.31 -10.18
C LEU A 148 -9.30 -0.13 -9.43
N VAL A 149 -9.22 1.07 -10.05
CA VAL A 149 -8.73 2.27 -9.38
C VAL A 149 -9.66 2.65 -8.22
N TRP A 150 -10.97 2.56 -8.44
CA TRP A 150 -11.97 2.91 -7.43
C TRP A 150 -12.11 1.82 -6.35
N VAL A 151 -12.04 0.54 -6.73
CA VAL A 151 -12.02 -0.57 -5.76
C VAL A 151 -10.80 -0.44 -4.84
N TRP A 152 -9.63 -0.17 -5.40
CA TRP A 152 -8.43 0.06 -4.60
C TRP A 152 -8.57 1.29 -3.70
N PHE A 153 -9.12 2.40 -4.19
CA PHE A 153 -9.38 3.60 -3.39
C PHE A 153 -10.27 3.31 -2.18
N VAL A 154 -11.36 2.59 -2.38
CA VAL A 154 -12.28 2.24 -1.29
C VAL A 154 -11.55 1.41 -0.23
N LEU A 155 -10.82 0.38 -0.65
CA LEU A 155 -10.15 -0.56 0.26
C LEU A 155 -8.89 0.01 0.91
N TYR A 156 -8.14 0.86 0.21
CA TYR A 156 -6.91 1.45 0.73
C TYR A 156 -7.14 2.74 1.53
N SER A 157 -8.07 3.58 1.08
CA SER A 157 -8.25 4.92 1.62
C SER A 157 -9.53 5.06 2.43
N LEU A 158 -10.68 4.75 1.84
CA LEU A 158 -11.96 5.08 2.43
C LEU A 158 -12.27 4.19 3.64
N VAL A 159 -12.17 2.87 3.50
CA VAL A 159 -12.49 1.93 4.58
C VAL A 159 -11.54 2.08 5.77
N PRO A 160 -10.20 2.12 5.62
CA PRO A 160 -9.30 2.36 6.74
C PRO A 160 -9.55 3.67 7.47
N VAL A 161 -9.86 4.75 6.74
CA VAL A 161 -10.18 6.05 7.35
C VAL A 161 -11.49 5.97 8.15
N ILE A 162 -12.54 5.31 7.62
CA ILE A 162 -13.79 5.10 8.34
C ILE A 162 -13.57 4.27 9.60
N LEU A 163 -12.79 3.17 9.51
CA LEU A 163 -12.47 2.33 10.66
C LEU A 163 -11.70 3.10 11.73
N LEU A 164 -10.73 3.94 11.34
CA LEU A 164 -9.99 4.78 12.26
C LEU A 164 -10.91 5.74 13.05
N PHE A 165 -11.84 6.40 12.35
CA PHE A 165 -12.81 7.29 13.02
C PHE A 165 -13.83 6.54 13.87
N ALA A 166 -14.24 5.32 13.46
CA ALA A 166 -15.18 4.49 14.21
C ALA A 166 -14.58 3.95 15.53
N GLN A 167 -13.27 3.76 15.57
CA GLN A 167 -12.53 3.31 16.77
C GLN A 167 -12.20 4.45 17.73
N GLY A 168 -12.62 5.69 17.42
CA GLY A 168 -12.55 6.82 18.34
C GLY A 168 -11.13 7.28 18.61
N GLY A 169 -10.36 7.73 17.70
CA GLY A 169 -9.13 8.55 17.91
C GLY A 169 -8.02 7.99 18.84
N ASP A 170 -8.34 7.05 19.71
CA ASP A 170 -7.43 6.46 20.70
C ASP A 170 -6.24 5.75 20.04
N THR A 171 -6.45 5.23 18.83
CA THR A 171 -5.39 4.62 17.99
C THR A 171 -4.29 5.61 17.57
N LEU A 172 -4.52 6.92 17.57
CA LEU A 172 -3.49 7.91 17.27
C LEU A 172 -2.65 8.22 18.51
N GLY A 173 -3.20 8.04 19.71
CA GLY A 173 -2.48 8.17 20.99
C GLY A 173 -1.50 7.00 21.23
N SER A 174 -1.80 5.83 20.67
CA SER A 174 -0.99 4.61 20.85
C SER A 174 0.32 4.56 20.04
N LEU A 175 0.63 5.57 19.24
CA LEU A 175 1.90 5.63 18.49
C LEU A 175 3.14 5.80 19.40
N GLY A 176 2.94 5.95 20.72
CA GLY A 176 3.98 6.05 21.74
C GLY A 176 4.17 4.79 22.62
N GLY A 177 3.47 3.73 22.32
CA GLY A 177 3.56 2.34 22.81
C GLY A 177 4.10 2.12 24.23
N SER A 178 3.22 2.24 25.27
CA SER A 178 3.53 1.61 26.57
C SER A 178 3.18 0.12 26.52
N GLU A 179 3.76 -0.65 27.46
CA GLU A 179 3.45 -2.08 27.62
C GLU A 179 1.95 -2.30 27.88
N ASP A 180 1.31 -1.38 28.63
CA ASP A 180 -0.14 -1.42 28.89
C ASP A 180 -0.96 -1.30 27.59
N GLN A 181 -0.59 -0.37 26.70
CA GLN A 181 -1.27 -0.22 25.41
C GLN A 181 -1.07 -1.44 24.51
N LEU A 182 0.10 -2.08 24.58
CA LEU A 182 0.37 -3.32 23.86
C LEU A 182 -0.53 -4.45 24.37
N ALA A 183 -0.65 -4.60 25.70
CA ALA A 183 -1.50 -5.60 26.33
C ALA A 183 -2.98 -5.35 26.01
N GLU A 184 -3.45 -4.10 26.11
CA GLU A 184 -4.81 -3.72 25.70
C GLU A 184 -5.09 -4.02 24.23
N GLN A 185 -4.11 -3.84 23.33
CA GLN A 185 -4.24 -4.18 21.93
C GLN A 185 -4.36 -5.70 21.71
N LEU A 186 -3.62 -6.51 22.45
CA LEU A 186 -3.65 -7.98 22.36
C LEU A 186 -4.94 -8.57 22.93
N THR A 187 -5.52 -7.94 23.97
CA THR A 187 -6.83 -8.32 24.57
C THR A 187 -8.02 -7.70 23.87
N GLY A 188 -7.80 -6.74 22.98
CA GLY A 188 -8.83 -5.96 22.29
C GLY A 188 -9.74 -6.80 21.40
N SER A 189 -10.80 -6.15 20.87
CA SER A 189 -11.83 -6.82 20.07
C SER A 189 -11.24 -7.55 18.87
N GLN A 190 -11.16 -8.87 18.94
CA GLN A 190 -10.70 -9.75 17.84
C GLN A 190 -11.49 -9.51 16.55
N THR A 191 -12.76 -9.14 16.63
CA THR A 191 -13.61 -8.81 15.48
C THR A 191 -13.03 -7.62 14.69
N SER A 192 -12.60 -6.56 15.36
CA SER A 192 -12.01 -5.37 14.71
C SER A 192 -10.71 -5.73 13.99
N VAL A 193 -9.86 -6.53 14.61
CA VAL A 193 -8.59 -6.99 14.06
C VAL A 193 -8.80 -7.87 12.82
N VAL A 194 -9.75 -8.80 12.89
CA VAL A 194 -10.10 -9.67 11.75
C VAL A 194 -10.65 -8.86 10.58
N ILE A 195 -11.53 -7.88 10.83
CA ILE A 195 -12.06 -7.00 9.79
C ILE A 195 -10.93 -6.17 9.16
N ALA A 196 -10.07 -5.56 9.96
CA ALA A 196 -8.95 -4.76 9.45
C ALA A 196 -7.99 -5.61 8.60
N THR A 197 -7.71 -6.84 9.03
CA THR A 197 -6.87 -7.79 8.28
C THR A 197 -7.53 -8.20 6.96
N ALA A 198 -8.83 -8.51 6.97
CA ALA A 198 -9.57 -8.84 5.76
C ALA A 198 -9.55 -7.67 4.74
N VAL A 199 -9.73 -6.44 5.21
CA VAL A 199 -9.63 -5.22 4.38
C VAL A 199 -8.22 -5.06 3.82
N THR A 200 -7.18 -5.31 4.61
CA THR A 200 -5.78 -5.26 4.17
C THR A 200 -5.50 -6.27 3.05
N ILE A 201 -5.96 -7.51 3.21
CA ILE A 201 -5.82 -8.56 2.18
C ILE A 201 -6.56 -8.17 0.91
N ALA A 202 -7.81 -7.71 1.03
CA ALA A 202 -8.61 -7.27 -0.11
C ALA A 202 -7.96 -6.07 -0.83
N GLY A 203 -7.42 -5.11 -0.08
CA GLY A 203 -6.68 -3.96 -0.60
C GLY A 203 -5.41 -4.37 -1.35
N ALA A 204 -4.64 -5.33 -0.81
CA ALA A 204 -3.47 -5.90 -1.46
C ALA A 204 -3.84 -6.62 -2.77
N ALA A 205 -4.90 -7.44 -2.76
CA ALA A 205 -5.40 -8.12 -3.96
C ALA A 205 -5.86 -7.12 -5.04
N ALA A 206 -6.61 -6.07 -4.65
CA ALA A 206 -7.04 -5.01 -5.56
C ALA A 206 -5.85 -4.26 -6.15
N PHE A 207 -4.83 -3.93 -5.33
CA PHE A 207 -3.59 -3.32 -5.81
C PHE A 207 -2.85 -4.21 -6.81
N ILE A 208 -2.69 -5.50 -6.50
CA ILE A 208 -2.01 -6.46 -7.39
C ILE A 208 -2.73 -6.54 -8.75
N ALA A 209 -4.06 -6.60 -8.75
CA ALA A 209 -4.86 -6.59 -9.97
C ALA A 209 -4.67 -5.29 -10.76
N LEU A 210 -4.74 -4.15 -10.09
CA LEU A 210 -4.51 -2.82 -10.69
C LEU A 210 -3.10 -2.69 -11.26
N ALA A 211 -2.08 -3.08 -10.50
CA ALA A 211 -0.68 -2.98 -10.90
C ALA A 211 -0.38 -3.85 -12.14
N ARG A 212 -0.90 -5.08 -12.17
CA ARG A 212 -0.78 -5.96 -13.34
C ARG A 212 -1.46 -5.38 -14.57
N ALA A 213 -2.70 -4.92 -14.43
CA ALA A 213 -3.48 -4.38 -15.54
C ALA A 213 -2.87 -3.08 -16.08
N LEU A 214 -2.48 -2.14 -15.20
CA LEU A 214 -1.85 -0.88 -15.59
C LEU A 214 -0.49 -1.11 -16.26
N THR A 215 0.33 -1.99 -15.69
CA THR A 215 1.65 -2.32 -16.27
C THR A 215 1.53 -2.99 -17.63
N SER A 216 0.61 -3.94 -17.78
CA SER A 216 0.35 -4.58 -19.08
C SER A 216 -0.06 -3.57 -20.15
N ARG A 217 -0.96 -2.63 -19.79
CA ARG A 217 -1.40 -1.54 -20.67
C ARG A 217 -0.23 -0.61 -21.03
N HIS A 218 0.57 -0.20 -20.03
CA HIS A 218 1.71 0.68 -20.24
C HIS A 218 2.82 0.03 -21.07
N ARG A 219 3.11 -1.26 -20.85
CA ARG A 219 4.11 -2.02 -21.63
C ARG A 219 3.73 -2.10 -23.11
N ARG A 220 2.45 -2.31 -23.42
CA ARG A 220 1.95 -2.25 -24.81
C ARG A 220 2.19 -0.87 -25.43
N LEU A 221 1.94 0.21 -24.68
CA LEU A 221 2.16 1.59 -25.14
C LEU A 221 3.63 1.87 -25.48
N ILE A 222 4.56 1.38 -24.64
CA ILE A 222 6.01 1.66 -24.79
C ILE A 222 6.76 0.59 -25.60
N GLY A 223 6.10 -0.46 -26.08
CA GLY A 223 6.72 -1.57 -26.80
C GLY A 223 7.67 -2.43 -25.94
N GLU A 224 7.46 -2.47 -24.60
CA GLU A 224 8.28 -3.29 -23.71
C GLU A 224 7.85 -4.77 -23.82
N SER A 225 8.71 -5.60 -24.41
CA SER A 225 8.48 -7.04 -24.51
C SER A 225 8.41 -7.68 -23.12
N PRO A 226 7.60 -8.75 -22.93
CA PRO A 226 7.71 -9.59 -21.74
C PRO A 226 9.17 -10.06 -21.63
N GLY A 227 9.82 -9.82 -20.48
CA GLY A 227 11.18 -10.32 -20.27
C GLY A 227 11.22 -11.83 -20.46
N ARG A 228 12.23 -12.31 -21.20
CA ARG A 228 12.62 -13.71 -21.21
C ARG A 228 13.25 -14.07 -19.90
#